data_5edcf95f09d245a6b4bf1b65fac5f7bc
#
_entry.id   5edcf95f09d245a6b4bf1b65fac5f7bc
#
_cell.length_a   1.000
_cell.length_b   1.000
_cell.length_c   1.000
_cell.angle_alpha   90.00
_cell.angle_beta   90.00
_cell.angle_gamma   90.00
#
_symmetry.space_group_name_H-M   'P 1'
#
loop_
_entity.id
_entity.type
_entity.pdbx_description
1 polymer ?
#
loop_
_entity_poly.entity_id
_entity_poly.type
_entity_poly.pdbx_seq_one_letter_code
_entity_poly.pdbx_strand_id
1 'polypeptide(L)'
;MLNYEVVGKEGPWIVLTPGGRGDLEGIRYLGNRLAKEGFRILLHDRRNCGASEIRIEGEISEQEIWADDVYALLKQLEATPVIAGGGSAGCRLSLLLALRHPEAVRGLLLWWVTGGDVASTHLGHAYYGQFIEAAEKGGMEAVCQTDYFAARIDSNPYGRTYLLKLNPLDFIDTMSSWRDFFIEGARLPVIGASEKELESINLPACIVPGNDAVHPQSRGEDLHRLLSQSEIRYVRTEAELAELSNRDPIDVMRETGTRLGNIFVEFLSKNFQPKKL
;
A
#
# COMPACT_ATOMS: atom_id res chain seq x y z
N MET A 1 -2.40 4.53 17.24
CA MET A 1 -0.90 4.48 17.19
C MET A 1 -0.47 3.54 16.06
N LEU A 2 0.50 3.95 15.22
CA LEU A 2 1.05 3.08 14.18
C LEU A 2 2.28 2.34 14.70
N ASN A 3 2.40 1.06 14.36
CA ASN A 3 3.63 0.29 14.51
C ASN A 3 4.57 0.64 13.36
N TYR A 4 5.82 0.94 13.66
CA TYR A 4 6.80 1.28 12.63
C TYR A 4 8.23 0.91 13.04
N GLU A 5 9.11 0.85 12.05
CA GLU A 5 10.54 0.66 12.21
C GLU A 5 11.30 1.57 11.25
N VAL A 6 12.45 2.05 11.67
CA VAL A 6 13.38 2.81 10.81
C VAL A 6 14.63 1.97 10.55
N VAL A 7 14.92 1.72 9.28
CA VAL A 7 16.10 1.01 8.80
C VAL A 7 17.02 1.98 8.06
N GLY A 8 18.32 1.88 8.29
CA GLY A 8 19.29 2.86 7.77
C GLY A 8 19.50 4.03 8.73
N LYS A 9 20.72 4.57 8.77
CA LYS A 9 21.12 5.60 9.75
C LYS A 9 21.03 7.02 9.21
N GLU A 10 21.25 7.19 7.93
CA GLU A 10 21.39 8.50 7.27
C GLU A 10 20.85 8.46 5.84
N GLY A 11 20.83 9.60 5.17
CA GLY A 11 20.40 9.75 3.79
C GLY A 11 18.94 10.16 3.63
N PRO A 12 18.47 10.28 2.39
CA PRO A 12 17.08 10.64 2.09
C PRO A 12 16.09 9.61 2.62
N TRP A 13 14.92 10.11 3.04
CA TRP A 13 13.86 9.24 3.54
C TRP A 13 13.07 8.56 2.42
N ILE A 14 12.80 7.27 2.63
CA ILE A 14 11.82 6.51 1.86
C ILE A 14 10.81 5.94 2.85
N VAL A 15 9.51 6.11 2.61
CA VAL A 15 8.47 5.37 3.30
C VAL A 15 8.00 4.23 2.42
N LEU A 16 7.98 3.01 2.95
CA LEU A 16 7.48 1.83 2.25
C LEU A 16 6.22 1.31 2.91
N THR A 17 5.19 1.10 2.09
CA THR A 17 3.90 0.58 2.53
C THR A 17 3.63 -0.82 1.97
N PRO A 18 3.28 -1.80 2.82
CA PRO A 18 2.93 -3.16 2.38
C PRO A 18 1.70 -3.19 1.46
N GLY A 19 1.58 -4.26 0.67
CA GLY A 19 0.37 -4.58 -0.07
C GLY A 19 -0.74 -5.17 0.81
N GLY A 20 -1.91 -5.40 0.23
CA GLY A 20 -3.06 -6.03 0.88
C GLY A 20 -3.39 -5.40 2.23
N ARG A 21 -3.70 -6.22 3.20
CA ARG A 21 -3.74 -5.90 4.64
C ARG A 21 -2.51 -6.48 5.37
N GLY A 22 -1.38 -6.59 4.66
CA GLY A 22 -0.11 -7.08 5.20
C GLY A 22 0.55 -6.10 6.16
N ASP A 23 1.58 -6.62 6.84
CA ASP A 23 2.42 -5.92 7.79
C ASP A 23 3.79 -5.54 7.21
N LEU A 24 4.59 -4.83 7.98
CA LEU A 24 5.91 -4.34 7.59
C LEU A 24 6.91 -5.47 7.28
N GLU A 25 6.69 -6.70 7.76
CA GLU A 25 7.57 -7.83 7.45
C GLU A 25 7.55 -8.17 5.96
N GLY A 26 6.38 -8.04 5.30
CA GLY A 26 6.24 -8.29 3.86
C GLY A 26 7.10 -7.41 2.96
N ILE A 27 7.57 -6.26 3.46
CA ILE A 27 8.42 -5.31 2.71
C ILE A 27 9.80 -5.11 3.35
N ARG A 28 10.10 -5.78 4.45
CA ARG A 28 11.38 -5.68 5.17
C ARG A 28 12.59 -5.98 4.29
N TYR A 29 12.48 -7.00 3.43
CA TYR A 29 13.56 -7.34 2.50
C TYR A 29 13.91 -6.16 1.58
N LEU A 30 12.89 -5.53 0.97
CA LEU A 30 13.07 -4.36 0.11
C LEU A 30 13.63 -3.18 0.92
N GLY A 31 13.10 -2.91 2.11
CA GLY A 31 13.59 -1.88 3.01
C GLY A 31 15.08 -2.05 3.33
N ASN A 32 15.49 -3.25 3.74
CA ASN A 32 16.89 -3.57 4.01
C ASN A 32 17.78 -3.43 2.78
N ARG A 33 17.26 -3.77 1.60
CA ARG A 33 18.00 -3.62 0.34
C ARG A 33 18.27 -2.14 0.01
N LEU A 34 17.25 -1.28 0.14
CA LEU A 34 17.38 0.15 -0.14
C LEU A 34 18.21 0.88 0.94
N ALA A 35 18.14 0.45 2.19
CA ALA A 35 18.95 1.02 3.27
C ALA A 35 20.47 0.82 3.02
N LYS A 36 20.87 -0.29 2.39
CA LYS A 36 22.28 -0.53 2.00
C LYS A 36 22.79 0.43 0.93
N GLU A 37 21.89 1.07 0.20
CA GLU A 37 22.22 2.10 -0.81
C GLU A 37 22.26 3.52 -0.22
N GLY A 38 22.22 3.66 1.11
CA GLY A 38 22.36 4.95 1.79
C GLY A 38 21.04 5.72 1.95
N PHE A 39 19.90 5.03 2.03
CA PHE A 39 18.60 5.64 2.33
C PHE A 39 18.16 5.32 3.76
N ARG A 40 17.38 6.21 4.36
CA ARG A 40 16.62 5.90 5.59
C ARG A 40 15.24 5.42 5.21
N ILE A 41 14.86 4.24 5.69
CA ILE A 41 13.62 3.58 5.31
C ILE A 41 12.67 3.54 6.50
N LEU A 42 11.51 4.14 6.35
CA LEU A 42 10.39 3.97 7.25
C LEU A 42 9.53 2.80 6.77
N LEU A 43 9.51 1.73 7.53
CA LEU A 43 8.58 0.60 7.38
C LEU A 43 7.46 0.77 8.40
N HIS A 44 6.22 0.54 8.01
CA HIS A 44 5.10 0.72 8.94
C HIS A 44 3.95 -0.25 8.65
N ASP A 45 3.19 -0.52 9.69
CA ASP A 45 1.88 -1.12 9.59
C ASP A 45 0.85 0.00 9.52
N ARG A 46 -0.06 -0.07 8.54
CA ARG A 46 -1.19 0.88 8.48
C ARG A 46 -2.16 0.65 9.63
N ARG A 47 -2.96 1.63 9.97
CA ARG A 47 -4.12 1.47 10.86
C ARG A 47 -4.89 0.21 10.46
N ASN A 48 -5.36 -0.55 11.41
CA ASN A 48 -6.06 -1.82 11.23
C ASN A 48 -5.22 -2.96 10.62
N CYS A 49 -3.91 -2.78 10.44
CA CYS A 49 -3.00 -3.79 9.87
C CYS A 49 -1.83 -4.06 10.82
N GLY A 50 -1.19 -5.24 10.66
CA GLY A 50 -0.02 -5.62 11.44
C GLY A 50 -0.22 -5.48 12.96
N ALA A 51 0.74 -4.90 13.64
CA ALA A 51 0.69 -4.60 15.07
C ALA A 51 0.15 -3.19 15.40
N SER A 52 -0.29 -2.43 14.37
CA SER A 52 -0.92 -1.14 14.56
C SER A 52 -2.28 -1.25 15.23
N GLU A 53 -2.71 -0.14 15.84
CA GLU A 53 -3.99 -0.03 16.53
C GLU A 53 -5.16 -0.31 15.58
N ILE A 54 -6.16 -1.04 16.10
CA ILE A 54 -7.46 -1.22 15.44
C ILE A 54 -8.32 0.00 15.76
N ARG A 55 -8.76 0.73 14.71
CA ARG A 55 -9.69 1.86 14.81
C ARG A 55 -10.62 1.88 13.61
N ILE A 56 -11.88 1.55 13.85
CA ILE A 56 -12.92 1.52 12.83
C ILE A 56 -13.77 2.77 13.02
N GLU A 57 -13.28 3.87 12.48
CA GLU A 57 -13.92 5.19 12.57
C GLU A 57 -13.34 6.12 11.48
N GLY A 58 -14.14 7.08 11.03
CA GLY A 58 -13.75 8.12 10.09
C GLY A 58 -14.86 8.43 9.09
N GLU A 59 -14.89 9.68 8.64
CA GLU A 59 -15.87 10.20 7.67
C GLU A 59 -15.42 10.02 6.21
N ILE A 60 -14.14 9.71 6.00
CA ILE A 60 -13.52 9.47 4.68
C ILE A 60 -13.12 8.01 4.54
N SER A 61 -12.70 7.59 3.36
CA SER A 61 -12.29 6.21 3.13
C SER A 61 -11.10 5.78 4.00
N GLU A 62 -11.03 4.51 4.35
CA GLU A 62 -9.88 3.95 5.09
C GLU A 62 -8.55 4.20 4.35
N GLN A 63 -8.57 4.25 3.02
CA GLN A 63 -7.38 4.49 2.21
C GLN A 63 -6.84 5.92 2.36
N GLU A 64 -7.74 6.90 2.44
CA GLU A 64 -7.38 8.29 2.70
C GLU A 64 -6.91 8.48 4.14
N ILE A 65 -7.58 7.84 5.11
CA ILE A 65 -7.15 7.83 6.52
C ILE A 65 -5.72 7.27 6.63
N TRP A 66 -5.39 6.22 5.91
CA TRP A 66 -4.02 5.67 5.92
C TRP A 66 -2.99 6.67 5.39
N ALA A 67 -3.32 7.45 4.36
CA ALA A 67 -2.43 8.48 3.85
C ALA A 67 -2.20 9.60 4.88
N ASP A 68 -3.25 10.04 5.55
CA ASP A 68 -3.18 11.06 6.60
C ASP A 68 -2.42 10.57 7.83
N ASP A 69 -2.62 9.31 8.24
CA ASP A 69 -1.88 8.67 9.33
C ASP A 69 -0.37 8.60 9.04
N VAL A 70 0.00 8.22 7.80
CA VAL A 70 1.41 8.18 7.39
C VAL A 70 1.99 9.59 7.35
N TYR A 71 1.26 10.58 6.84
CA TYR A 71 1.70 11.98 6.89
C TYR A 71 1.97 12.45 8.32
N ALA A 72 1.05 12.17 9.25
CA ALA A 72 1.22 12.51 10.66
C ALA A 72 2.48 11.85 11.27
N LEU A 73 2.71 10.57 10.96
CA LEU A 73 3.92 9.86 11.40
C LEU A 73 5.19 10.48 10.80
N LEU A 74 5.20 10.80 9.51
CA LEU A 74 6.33 11.47 8.84
C LEU A 74 6.64 12.82 9.46
N LYS A 75 5.62 13.60 9.82
CA LYS A 75 5.80 14.89 10.53
C LYS A 75 6.40 14.69 11.91
N GLN A 76 5.92 13.69 12.67
CA GLN A 76 6.45 13.37 14.00
C GLN A 76 7.94 12.96 13.95
N LEU A 77 8.36 12.29 12.88
CA LEU A 77 9.74 11.82 12.67
C LEU A 77 10.62 12.86 11.98
N GLU A 78 10.10 14.05 11.64
CA GLU A 78 10.79 15.06 10.83
C GLU A 78 11.35 14.47 9.53
N ALA A 79 10.60 13.55 8.91
CA ALA A 79 11.04 12.74 7.78
C ALA A 79 10.60 13.28 6.41
N THR A 80 9.95 14.45 6.34
CA THR A 80 9.49 15.05 5.08
C THR A 80 10.55 15.95 4.44
N PRO A 81 10.63 16.03 3.09
CA PRO A 81 9.87 15.21 2.14
C PRO A 81 10.48 13.83 1.93
N VAL A 82 9.63 12.84 1.65
CA VAL A 82 10.01 11.43 1.43
C VAL A 82 9.89 11.02 -0.03
N ILE A 83 10.51 9.89 -0.37
CA ILE A 83 10.11 9.07 -1.52
C ILE A 83 9.09 8.08 -0.98
N ALA A 84 7.85 8.12 -1.49
CA ALA A 84 6.79 7.22 -1.06
C ALA A 84 6.74 5.99 -1.98
N GLY A 85 6.72 4.80 -1.38
CA GLY A 85 6.70 3.57 -2.16
C GLY A 85 5.76 2.51 -1.58
N GLY A 86 5.17 1.72 -2.48
CA GLY A 86 4.31 0.62 -2.07
C GLY A 86 3.80 -0.21 -3.22
N GLY A 87 3.42 -1.46 -2.90
CA GLY A 87 2.77 -2.37 -3.84
C GLY A 87 1.29 -2.52 -3.55
N SER A 88 0.48 -2.66 -4.58
CA SER A 88 -0.96 -2.90 -4.42
C SER A 88 -1.63 -1.83 -3.55
N ALA A 89 -2.11 -2.18 -2.36
CA ALA A 89 -2.65 -1.20 -1.40
C ALA A 89 -1.63 -0.11 -1.03
N GLY A 90 -0.34 -0.45 -0.94
CA GLY A 90 0.73 0.52 -0.71
C GLY A 90 0.95 1.46 -1.89
N CYS A 91 0.73 1.01 -3.12
CA CYS A 91 0.76 1.86 -4.31
C CYS A 91 -0.33 2.94 -4.23
N ARG A 92 -1.58 2.54 -3.94
CA ARG A 92 -2.69 3.50 -3.74
C ARG A 92 -2.39 4.50 -2.63
N LEU A 93 -1.89 4.00 -1.47
CA LEU A 93 -1.54 4.88 -0.36
C LEU A 93 -0.46 5.89 -0.77
N SER A 94 0.58 5.48 -1.49
CA SER A 94 1.66 6.38 -1.94
C SER A 94 1.14 7.48 -2.86
N LEU A 95 0.19 7.16 -3.76
CA LEU A 95 -0.47 8.12 -4.63
C LEU A 95 -1.38 9.07 -3.83
N LEU A 96 -2.21 8.54 -2.93
CA LEU A 96 -3.07 9.37 -2.07
C LEU A 96 -2.25 10.28 -1.16
N LEU A 97 -1.12 9.81 -0.63
CA LEU A 97 -0.21 10.66 0.15
C LEU A 97 0.33 11.82 -0.69
N ALA A 98 0.72 11.57 -1.95
CA ALA A 98 1.20 12.62 -2.84
C ALA A 98 0.11 13.62 -3.25
N LEU A 99 -1.14 13.17 -3.38
CA LEU A 99 -2.28 14.02 -3.72
C LEU A 99 -2.76 14.87 -2.54
N ARG A 100 -2.84 14.27 -1.36
CA ARG A 100 -3.36 14.93 -0.15
C ARG A 100 -2.32 15.80 0.56
N HIS A 101 -1.04 15.42 0.48
CA HIS A 101 0.08 16.10 1.16
C HIS A 101 1.27 16.26 0.19
N PRO A 102 1.10 17.03 -0.90
CA PRO A 102 2.11 17.12 -1.96
C PRO A 102 3.47 17.63 -1.49
N GLU A 103 3.51 18.44 -0.43
CA GLU A 103 4.74 18.94 0.17
C GLU A 103 5.54 17.84 0.90
N ALA A 104 4.89 16.73 1.25
CA ALA A 104 5.51 15.63 1.97
C ALA A 104 6.20 14.61 1.06
N VAL A 105 5.93 14.64 -0.25
CA VAL A 105 6.42 13.64 -1.20
C VAL A 105 7.28 14.28 -2.28
N ARG A 106 8.42 13.69 -2.56
CA ARG A 106 9.37 14.14 -3.60
C ARG A 106 9.64 13.13 -4.70
N GLY A 107 9.07 11.94 -4.62
CA GLY A 107 9.19 10.89 -5.62
C GLY A 107 8.38 9.65 -5.25
N LEU A 108 8.15 8.76 -6.22
CA LEU A 108 7.27 7.61 -6.07
C LEU A 108 7.93 6.32 -6.56
N LEU A 109 7.75 5.23 -5.80
CA LEU A 109 8.11 3.85 -6.16
C LEU A 109 6.83 3.01 -6.15
N LEU A 110 6.25 2.75 -7.31
CA LEU A 110 4.91 2.18 -7.45
C LEU A 110 4.98 0.81 -8.12
N TRP A 111 4.45 -0.22 -7.46
CA TRP A 111 4.39 -1.53 -8.09
C TRP A 111 3.03 -2.19 -7.86
N TRP A 112 2.61 -3.02 -8.86
CA TRP A 112 1.36 -3.77 -8.84
C TRP A 112 0.14 -2.87 -8.62
N VAL A 113 -0.06 -1.96 -9.56
CA VAL A 113 -1.20 -1.03 -9.54
C VAL A 113 -2.52 -1.80 -9.59
N THR A 114 -3.42 -1.51 -8.64
CA THR A 114 -4.74 -2.14 -8.54
C THR A 114 -5.82 -1.25 -9.14
N GLY A 115 -6.71 -1.83 -9.94
CA GLY A 115 -7.86 -1.13 -10.51
C GLY A 115 -8.73 -2.06 -11.36
N GLY A 116 -9.91 -1.57 -11.72
CA GLY A 116 -10.91 -2.29 -12.50
C GLY A 116 -11.88 -3.11 -11.66
N ASP A 117 -12.93 -3.61 -12.30
CA ASP A 117 -14.08 -4.26 -11.64
C ASP A 117 -13.69 -5.49 -10.83
N VAL A 118 -12.80 -6.35 -11.38
CA VAL A 118 -12.36 -7.57 -10.70
C VAL A 118 -11.64 -7.23 -9.39
N ALA A 119 -10.69 -6.29 -9.43
CA ALA A 119 -9.95 -5.86 -8.25
C ALA A 119 -10.88 -5.19 -7.22
N SER A 120 -11.75 -4.29 -7.66
CA SER A 120 -12.65 -3.53 -6.78
C SER A 120 -13.64 -4.43 -6.07
N THR A 121 -14.27 -5.36 -6.79
CA THR A 121 -15.23 -6.32 -6.21
C THR A 121 -14.54 -7.26 -5.23
N HIS A 122 -13.43 -7.87 -5.65
CA HIS A 122 -12.69 -8.81 -4.82
C HIS A 122 -12.16 -8.15 -3.53
N LEU A 123 -11.50 -7.00 -3.67
CA LEU A 123 -10.91 -6.30 -2.53
C LEU A 123 -11.96 -5.63 -1.65
N GLY A 124 -13.05 -5.11 -2.22
CA GLY A 124 -14.18 -4.57 -1.46
C GLY A 124 -14.80 -5.62 -0.54
N HIS A 125 -14.97 -6.87 -1.02
CA HIS A 125 -15.41 -7.97 -0.17
C HIS A 125 -14.34 -8.40 0.83
N ALA A 126 -13.11 -8.63 0.38
CA ALA A 126 -12.02 -9.13 1.23
C ALA A 126 -11.62 -8.16 2.35
N TYR A 127 -11.74 -6.84 2.13
CA TYR A 127 -11.35 -5.85 3.14
C TYR A 127 -12.50 -5.43 4.04
N TYR A 128 -13.74 -5.54 3.57
CA TYR A 128 -14.89 -5.00 4.29
C TYR A 128 -16.09 -5.95 4.32
N GLY A 129 -16.52 -6.48 3.16
CA GLY A 129 -17.76 -7.25 3.03
C GLY A 129 -17.83 -8.45 3.98
N GLN A 130 -16.78 -9.23 4.11
CA GLN A 130 -16.72 -10.37 5.01
C GLN A 130 -16.92 -9.98 6.50
N PHE A 131 -16.49 -8.79 6.90
CA PHE A 131 -16.66 -8.31 8.28
C PHE A 131 -18.04 -7.73 8.53
N ILE A 132 -18.67 -7.12 7.51
CA ILE A 132 -20.07 -6.71 7.53
C ILE A 132 -20.94 -7.95 7.76
N GLU A 133 -20.74 -9.00 6.96
CA GLU A 133 -21.47 -10.26 7.09
C GLU A 133 -21.30 -10.93 8.48
N ALA A 134 -20.07 -10.86 9.04
CA ALA A 134 -19.81 -11.37 10.38
C ALA A 134 -20.57 -10.56 11.44
N ALA A 135 -20.57 -9.23 11.34
CA ALA A 135 -21.28 -8.35 12.26
C ALA A 135 -22.81 -8.55 12.19
N GLU A 136 -23.39 -8.73 11.00
CA GLU A 136 -24.80 -9.00 10.79
C GLU A 136 -25.24 -10.35 11.41
N LYS A 137 -24.37 -11.38 11.30
CA LYS A 137 -24.66 -12.74 11.78
C LYS A 137 -24.53 -12.90 13.28
N GLY A 138 -23.56 -12.25 13.92
CA GLY A 138 -23.22 -12.51 15.32
C GLY A 138 -22.61 -11.33 16.07
N GLY A 139 -22.81 -10.11 15.57
CA GLY A 139 -22.32 -8.88 16.20
C GLY A 139 -20.80 -8.81 16.27
N MET A 140 -20.29 -7.96 17.15
CA MET A 140 -18.85 -7.72 17.28
C MET A 140 -18.05 -8.93 17.78
N GLU A 141 -18.71 -9.88 18.47
CA GLU A 141 -18.06 -11.14 18.84
C GLU A 141 -17.69 -11.98 17.61
N ALA A 142 -18.60 -12.09 16.63
CA ALA A 142 -18.33 -12.79 15.37
C ALA A 142 -17.24 -12.07 14.54
N VAL A 143 -17.19 -10.74 14.56
CA VAL A 143 -16.12 -9.98 13.94
C VAL A 143 -14.77 -10.34 14.56
N CYS A 144 -14.66 -10.38 15.89
CA CYS A 144 -13.44 -10.77 16.59
C CYS A 144 -12.94 -12.19 16.24
N GLN A 145 -13.85 -13.08 15.86
CA GLN A 145 -13.57 -14.48 15.51
C GLN A 145 -13.21 -14.68 14.03
N THR A 146 -13.33 -13.67 13.18
CA THR A 146 -12.82 -13.78 11.80
C THR A 146 -11.31 -13.98 11.80
N ASP A 147 -10.78 -14.77 10.87
CA ASP A 147 -9.34 -15.06 10.78
C ASP A 147 -8.48 -13.80 10.83
N TYR A 148 -8.94 -12.75 10.15
CA TYR A 148 -8.22 -11.48 10.11
C TYR A 148 -8.17 -10.79 11.48
N PHE A 149 -9.31 -10.57 12.13
CA PHE A 149 -9.33 -9.87 13.41
C PHE A 149 -8.79 -10.73 14.55
N ALA A 150 -8.98 -12.05 14.53
CA ALA A 150 -8.35 -12.96 15.48
C ALA A 150 -6.82 -12.82 15.46
N ALA A 151 -6.21 -12.85 14.28
CA ALA A 151 -4.77 -12.65 14.14
C ALA A 151 -4.31 -11.24 14.60
N ARG A 152 -5.13 -10.19 14.41
CA ARG A 152 -4.83 -8.83 14.92
C ARG A 152 -4.93 -8.76 16.43
N ILE A 153 -5.91 -9.43 17.03
CA ILE A 153 -6.11 -9.52 18.47
C ILE A 153 -4.94 -10.27 19.12
N ASP A 154 -4.47 -11.35 18.50
CA ASP A 154 -3.28 -12.08 18.98
C ASP A 154 -2.03 -11.19 19.00
N SER A 155 -1.86 -10.35 17.98
CA SER A 155 -0.74 -9.41 17.89
C SER A 155 -0.91 -8.20 18.83
N ASN A 156 -2.14 -7.77 19.11
CA ASN A 156 -2.47 -6.65 20.00
C ASN A 156 -3.79 -6.90 20.73
N PRO A 157 -3.77 -7.49 21.94
CA PRO A 157 -4.97 -7.87 22.70
C PRO A 157 -5.93 -6.72 23.03
N TYR A 158 -5.47 -5.47 23.06
CA TYR A 158 -6.33 -4.29 23.24
C TYR A 158 -7.36 -4.14 22.12
N GLY A 159 -7.07 -4.68 20.92
CA GLY A 159 -7.97 -4.68 19.79
C GLY A 159 -9.32 -5.34 20.08
N ARG A 160 -9.32 -6.46 20.82
CA ARG A 160 -10.59 -7.14 21.22
C ARG A 160 -11.45 -6.24 22.09
N THR A 161 -10.87 -5.60 23.10
CA THR A 161 -11.62 -4.71 24.00
C THR A 161 -12.21 -3.51 23.23
N TYR A 162 -11.51 -3.00 22.25
CA TYR A 162 -12.00 -1.94 21.39
C TYR A 162 -13.17 -2.42 20.52
N LEU A 163 -12.98 -3.51 19.77
CA LEU A 163 -14.02 -4.04 18.87
C LEU A 163 -15.32 -4.37 19.60
N LEU A 164 -15.24 -5.01 20.77
CA LEU A 164 -16.43 -5.38 21.56
C LEU A 164 -17.21 -4.18 22.14
N LYS A 165 -16.62 -2.98 22.17
CA LYS A 165 -17.29 -1.74 22.59
C LYS A 165 -18.02 -1.04 21.45
N LEU A 166 -17.73 -1.40 20.19
CA LEU A 166 -18.38 -0.78 19.05
C LEU A 166 -19.85 -1.20 18.97
N ASN A 167 -20.70 -0.27 18.58
CA ASN A 167 -22.06 -0.61 18.17
C ASN A 167 -21.98 -1.35 16.83
N PRO A 168 -22.59 -2.53 16.69
CA PRO A 168 -22.56 -3.29 15.44
C PRO A 168 -23.08 -2.53 14.22
N LEU A 169 -24.10 -1.67 14.39
CA LEU A 169 -24.66 -0.88 13.29
C LEU A 169 -23.65 0.19 12.83
N ASP A 170 -23.04 0.90 13.76
CA ASP A 170 -22.02 1.93 13.43
C ASP A 170 -20.80 1.28 12.74
N PHE A 171 -20.42 0.07 13.18
CA PHE A 171 -19.37 -0.72 12.51
C PHE A 171 -19.75 -1.10 11.08
N ILE A 172 -20.97 -1.60 10.88
CA ILE A 172 -21.49 -1.97 9.55
C ILE A 172 -21.55 -0.74 8.63
N ASP A 173 -22.02 0.40 9.13
CA ASP A 173 -22.13 1.63 8.36
C ASP A 173 -20.74 2.12 7.92
N THR A 174 -19.76 2.13 8.83
CA THR A 174 -18.38 2.53 8.51
C THR A 174 -17.74 1.58 7.48
N MET A 175 -17.86 0.27 7.71
CA MET A 175 -17.30 -0.73 6.78
C MET A 175 -18.00 -0.70 5.42
N SER A 176 -19.29 -0.41 5.37
CA SER A 176 -20.06 -0.27 4.12
C SER A 176 -19.58 0.96 3.33
N SER A 177 -19.43 2.10 3.99
CA SER A 177 -18.88 3.32 3.36
C SER A 177 -17.47 3.08 2.78
N TRP A 178 -16.59 2.39 3.51
CA TRP A 178 -15.26 2.05 3.04
C TRP A 178 -15.25 1.03 1.88
N ARG A 179 -16.20 0.07 1.89
CA ARG A 179 -16.40 -0.86 0.77
C ARG A 179 -16.88 -0.14 -0.48
N ASP A 180 -17.83 0.77 -0.33
CA ASP A 180 -18.45 1.48 -1.43
C ASP A 180 -17.42 2.37 -2.16
N PHE A 181 -16.46 2.96 -1.44
CA PHE A 181 -15.29 3.62 -2.04
C PHE A 181 -14.51 2.72 -3.03
N PHE A 182 -14.37 1.42 -2.72
CA PHE A 182 -13.75 0.46 -3.64
C PHE A 182 -14.63 0.19 -4.86
N ILE A 183 -15.93 -0.02 -4.64
CA ILE A 183 -16.89 -0.34 -5.72
C ILE A 183 -17.00 0.84 -6.69
N GLU A 184 -17.15 2.05 -6.16
CA GLU A 184 -17.20 3.28 -6.96
C GLU A 184 -15.87 3.55 -7.69
N GLY A 185 -14.75 3.20 -7.06
CA GLY A 185 -13.41 3.33 -7.62
C GLY A 185 -13.09 2.37 -8.77
N ALA A 186 -13.98 1.42 -9.12
CA ALA A 186 -13.74 0.43 -10.19
C ALA A 186 -13.46 1.06 -11.56
N ARG A 187 -14.05 2.21 -11.84
CA ARG A 187 -13.92 2.94 -13.11
C ARG A 187 -12.74 3.90 -13.16
N LEU A 188 -12.09 4.14 -12.01
CA LEU A 188 -10.94 5.02 -11.91
C LEU A 188 -9.67 4.31 -12.40
N PRO A 189 -8.67 5.03 -12.93
CA PRO A 189 -7.37 4.46 -13.26
C PRO A 189 -6.72 3.75 -12.08
N VAL A 190 -6.82 4.38 -10.90
CA VAL A 190 -6.44 3.82 -9.61
C VAL A 190 -7.61 4.04 -8.64
N ILE A 191 -7.97 3.03 -7.86
CA ILE A 191 -9.04 3.16 -6.86
C ILE A 191 -8.71 4.34 -5.93
N GLY A 192 -9.58 5.34 -5.90
CA GLY A 192 -9.44 6.53 -5.08
C GLY A 192 -8.72 7.72 -5.73
N ALA A 193 -8.31 7.62 -7.02
CA ALA A 193 -7.69 8.73 -7.73
C ALA A 193 -8.18 8.81 -9.18
N SER A 194 -8.72 9.95 -9.57
CA SER A 194 -9.17 10.28 -10.92
C SER A 194 -7.99 10.57 -11.86
N GLU A 195 -8.22 10.52 -13.18
CA GLU A 195 -7.21 10.90 -14.18
C GLU A 195 -6.65 12.29 -13.92
N LYS A 196 -7.52 13.28 -13.72
CA LYS A 196 -7.14 14.67 -13.47
C LYS A 196 -6.26 14.83 -12.22
N GLU A 197 -6.55 14.11 -11.15
CA GLU A 197 -5.73 14.12 -9.94
C GLU A 197 -4.36 13.48 -10.21
N LEU A 198 -4.31 12.34 -10.89
CA LEU A 198 -3.06 11.68 -11.24
C LEU A 198 -2.20 12.55 -12.17
N GLU A 199 -2.78 13.21 -13.17
CA GLU A 199 -2.09 14.16 -14.06
C GLU A 199 -1.49 15.36 -13.31
N SER A 200 -2.04 15.72 -12.15
CA SER A 200 -1.50 16.80 -11.31
C SER A 200 -0.22 16.44 -10.54
N ILE A 201 0.09 15.16 -10.45
CA ILE A 201 1.32 14.67 -9.78
C ILE A 201 2.52 14.91 -10.69
N ASN A 202 3.33 15.89 -10.32
CA ASN A 202 4.54 16.27 -11.07
C ASN A 202 5.81 15.84 -10.31
N LEU A 203 5.95 14.54 -10.06
CA LEU A 203 7.04 13.94 -9.29
C LEU A 203 7.74 12.84 -10.10
N PRO A 204 9.06 12.67 -9.96
CA PRO A 204 9.74 11.49 -10.50
C PRO A 204 9.11 10.21 -9.94
N ALA A 205 8.67 9.30 -10.79
CA ALA A 205 8.01 8.07 -10.41
C ALA A 205 8.59 6.86 -11.17
N CYS A 206 8.83 5.76 -10.44
CA CYS A 206 9.14 4.46 -11.03
C CYS A 206 7.92 3.56 -10.90
N ILE A 207 7.38 3.07 -12.02
CA ILE A 207 6.20 2.21 -12.06
C ILE A 207 6.61 0.82 -12.52
N VAL A 208 6.25 -0.19 -11.72
CA VAL A 208 6.44 -1.60 -12.06
C VAL A 208 5.05 -2.27 -12.12
N PRO A 209 4.53 -2.55 -13.32
CA PRO A 209 3.24 -3.18 -13.50
C PRO A 209 3.16 -4.57 -12.87
N GLY A 210 1.94 -4.99 -12.50
CA GLY A 210 1.63 -6.38 -12.20
C GLY A 210 1.29 -7.18 -13.47
N ASN A 211 0.87 -8.43 -13.29
CA ASN A 211 0.48 -9.31 -14.38
C ASN A 211 -0.59 -10.34 -13.95
N ASP A 212 -1.38 -10.02 -12.94
CA ASP A 212 -2.48 -10.87 -12.47
C ASP A 212 -3.84 -10.15 -12.59
N ALA A 213 -4.93 -10.84 -12.24
CA ALA A 213 -6.28 -10.32 -12.39
C ALA A 213 -6.58 -9.11 -11.48
N VAL A 214 -5.89 -8.97 -10.34
CA VAL A 214 -6.03 -7.84 -9.41
C VAL A 214 -5.09 -6.69 -9.78
N HIS A 215 -3.97 -7.02 -10.41
CA HIS A 215 -2.92 -6.09 -10.83
C HIS A 215 -2.65 -6.24 -12.34
N PRO A 216 -3.62 -5.95 -13.22
CA PRO A 216 -3.41 -6.08 -14.65
C PRO A 216 -2.29 -5.15 -15.13
N GLN A 217 -1.45 -5.61 -16.04
CA GLN A 217 -0.34 -4.83 -16.59
C GLN A 217 -0.82 -3.49 -17.14
N SER A 218 -1.96 -3.47 -17.82
CA SER A 218 -2.57 -2.26 -18.38
C SER A 218 -2.80 -1.15 -17.36
N ARG A 219 -3.06 -1.47 -16.08
CA ARG A 219 -3.23 -0.43 -15.04
C ARG A 219 -1.92 0.30 -14.72
N GLY A 220 -0.80 -0.40 -14.73
CA GLY A 220 0.51 0.24 -14.62
C GLY A 220 0.85 1.10 -15.83
N GLU A 221 0.47 0.64 -17.03
CA GLU A 221 0.66 1.38 -18.28
C GLU A 221 -0.25 2.62 -18.36
N ASP A 222 -1.52 2.51 -17.91
CA ASP A 222 -2.42 3.64 -17.78
C ASP A 222 -1.86 4.70 -16.82
N LEU A 223 -1.39 4.27 -15.67
CA LEU A 223 -0.76 5.17 -14.68
C LEU A 223 0.49 5.86 -15.26
N HIS A 224 1.31 5.13 -16.01
CA HIS A 224 2.47 5.71 -16.67
C HIS A 224 2.11 6.81 -17.67
N ARG A 225 1.02 6.67 -18.39
CA ARG A 225 0.55 7.73 -19.31
C ARG A 225 0.08 8.99 -18.60
N LEU A 226 -0.47 8.84 -17.38
CA LEU A 226 -0.97 9.95 -16.57
C LEU A 226 0.11 10.69 -15.80
N LEU A 227 1.15 9.99 -15.32
CA LEU A 227 2.25 10.58 -14.56
C LEU A 227 3.37 11.06 -15.50
N SER A 228 3.41 12.36 -15.78
CA SER A 228 4.30 12.98 -16.78
C SER A 228 5.80 12.77 -16.57
N GLN A 229 6.24 12.57 -15.30
CA GLN A 229 7.64 12.32 -14.95
C GLN A 229 7.92 10.87 -14.52
N SER A 230 7.10 9.93 -15.00
CA SER A 230 7.29 8.52 -14.66
C SER A 230 8.17 7.78 -15.66
N GLU A 231 8.82 6.72 -15.18
CA GLU A 231 9.38 5.67 -16.02
C GLU A 231 8.74 4.33 -15.65
N ILE A 232 8.42 3.53 -16.67
CA ILE A 232 7.88 2.18 -16.50
C ILE A 232 8.99 1.15 -16.64
N ARG A 233 9.00 0.15 -15.77
CA ARG A 233 9.97 -0.94 -15.75
C ARG A 233 9.25 -2.27 -15.52
N TYR A 234 9.72 -3.32 -16.17
CA TYR A 234 9.12 -4.65 -16.05
C TYR A 234 10.08 -5.59 -15.32
N VAL A 235 9.54 -6.34 -14.34
CA VAL A 235 10.34 -7.34 -13.60
C VAL A 235 10.72 -8.50 -14.50
N ARG A 236 9.87 -8.86 -15.47
CA ARG A 236 10.06 -9.97 -16.41
C ARG A 236 9.59 -9.61 -17.80
N THR A 237 10.20 -10.24 -18.78
CA THR A 237 9.72 -10.25 -20.17
C THR A 237 8.49 -11.16 -20.31
N GLU A 238 7.73 -11.01 -21.38
CA GLU A 238 6.60 -11.92 -21.70
C GLU A 238 7.03 -13.37 -21.78
N ALA A 239 8.20 -13.66 -22.36
CA ALA A 239 8.75 -15.02 -22.44
C ALA A 239 9.03 -15.61 -21.05
N GLU A 240 9.63 -14.85 -20.14
CA GLU A 240 9.87 -15.28 -18.75
C GLU A 240 8.56 -15.49 -17.99
N LEU A 241 7.52 -14.67 -18.24
CA LEU A 241 6.20 -14.84 -17.62
C LEU A 241 5.53 -16.15 -18.04
N ALA A 242 5.65 -16.55 -19.31
CA ALA A 242 5.08 -17.80 -19.81
C ALA A 242 5.70 -19.06 -19.17
N GLU A 243 6.92 -18.96 -18.66
CA GLU A 243 7.63 -20.07 -18.02
C GLU A 243 7.37 -20.19 -16.50
N LEU A 244 6.71 -19.21 -15.88
CA LEU A 244 6.55 -19.17 -14.42
C LEU A 244 5.76 -20.36 -13.85
N SER A 245 4.78 -20.89 -14.60
CA SER A 245 3.96 -22.01 -14.17
C SER A 245 4.77 -23.30 -13.90
N ASN A 246 5.97 -23.39 -14.45
CA ASN A 246 6.87 -24.54 -14.33
C ASN A 246 7.92 -24.36 -13.23
N ARG A 247 7.89 -23.25 -12.48
CA ARG A 247 8.90 -22.89 -11.48
C ARG A 247 8.35 -22.97 -10.06
N ASP A 248 9.23 -23.20 -9.10
CA ASP A 248 8.87 -23.13 -7.68
C ASP A 248 8.38 -21.72 -7.30
N PRO A 249 7.18 -21.56 -6.71
CA PRO A 249 6.62 -20.24 -6.36
C PRO A 249 7.50 -19.44 -5.39
N ILE A 250 8.21 -20.09 -4.47
CA ILE A 250 9.07 -19.45 -3.48
C ILE A 250 10.29 -18.83 -4.18
N ASP A 251 10.89 -19.56 -5.12
CA ASP A 251 12.02 -19.07 -5.91
C ASP A 251 11.59 -17.91 -6.81
N VAL A 252 10.42 -18.01 -7.44
CA VAL A 252 9.84 -16.93 -8.24
C VAL A 252 9.62 -15.67 -7.39
N MET A 253 9.06 -15.82 -6.20
CA MET A 253 8.82 -14.69 -5.28
C MET A 253 10.14 -14.04 -4.84
N ARG A 254 11.16 -14.83 -4.47
CA ARG A 254 12.49 -14.34 -4.06
C ARG A 254 13.19 -13.57 -5.20
N GLU A 255 13.14 -14.15 -6.40
CA GLU A 255 13.70 -13.51 -7.60
C GLU A 255 12.97 -12.22 -7.95
N THR A 256 11.64 -12.19 -7.87
CA THR A 256 10.81 -11.01 -8.08
C THR A 256 11.21 -9.88 -7.14
N GLY A 257 11.35 -10.17 -5.84
CA GLY A 257 11.81 -9.19 -4.85
C GLY A 257 13.20 -8.64 -5.15
N THR A 258 14.12 -9.51 -5.59
CA THR A 258 15.49 -9.10 -5.96
C THR A 258 15.49 -8.18 -7.20
N ARG A 259 14.77 -8.55 -8.25
CA ARG A 259 14.66 -7.75 -9.48
C ARG A 259 13.99 -6.40 -9.23
N LEU A 260 12.90 -6.39 -8.45
CA LEU A 260 12.22 -5.17 -8.02
C LEU A 260 13.16 -4.24 -7.25
N GLY A 261 13.93 -4.77 -6.30
CA GLY A 261 14.93 -4.01 -5.56
C GLY A 261 15.98 -3.38 -6.47
N ASN A 262 16.48 -4.10 -7.48
CA ASN A 262 17.47 -3.59 -8.43
C ASN A 262 16.88 -2.46 -9.29
N ILE A 263 15.65 -2.61 -9.79
CA ILE A 263 14.93 -1.56 -10.53
C ILE A 263 14.85 -0.27 -9.71
N PHE A 264 14.46 -0.37 -8.45
CA PHE A 264 14.34 0.80 -7.59
C PHE A 264 15.70 1.41 -7.24
N VAL A 265 16.74 0.61 -7.02
CA VAL A 265 18.11 1.12 -6.80
C VAL A 265 18.60 1.93 -8.00
N GLU A 266 18.39 1.44 -9.22
CA GLU A 266 18.75 2.17 -10.45
C GLU A 266 18.01 3.50 -10.55
N PHE A 267 16.69 3.49 -10.35
CA PHE A 267 15.87 4.68 -10.37
C PHE A 267 16.27 5.71 -9.31
N LEU A 268 16.49 5.26 -8.08
CA LEU A 268 16.88 6.10 -6.95
C LEU A 268 18.27 6.71 -7.16
N SER A 269 19.21 5.95 -7.68
CA SER A 269 20.56 6.42 -7.98
C SER A 269 20.57 7.53 -9.03
N LYS A 270 19.69 7.41 -10.04
CA LYS A 270 19.54 8.41 -11.11
C LYS A 270 18.92 9.71 -10.63
N ASN A 271 17.93 9.64 -9.74
CA ASN A 271 17.05 10.77 -9.44
C ASN A 271 17.28 11.42 -8.07
N PHE A 272 17.83 10.70 -7.08
CA PHE A 272 17.81 11.13 -5.67
C PHE A 272 19.13 11.03 -4.91
N GLN A 273 20.13 10.36 -5.44
CA GLN A 273 21.45 10.37 -4.79
C GLN A 273 22.11 11.73 -4.99
N PRO A 274 22.84 12.27 -3.98
CA PRO A 274 23.66 13.43 -4.20
C PRO A 274 24.68 13.10 -5.29
N LYS A 275 24.75 13.93 -6.34
CA LYS A 275 25.84 13.82 -7.32
C LYS A 275 27.15 13.85 -6.53
N LYS A 276 27.92 12.78 -6.56
CA LYS A 276 29.28 12.80 -6.03
C LYS A 276 29.98 13.94 -6.77
N LEU A 277 30.31 15.00 -6.04
CA LEU A 277 31.15 16.10 -6.51
C LEU A 277 32.55 15.58 -6.83
#